data_3a3c6b44e92d48e2ad96428133eba137
#
_entry.id   3a3c6b44e92d48e2ad96428133eba137
#
_cell.length_a   1.000
_cell.length_b   1.000
_cell.length_c   1.000
_cell.angle_alpha   90.00
_cell.angle_beta   90.00
_cell.angle_gamma   90.00
#
_symmetry.space_group_name_H-M   'P 1'
#
loop_
_entity.id
_entity.type
_entity.pdbx_description
1 polymer ?
#
loop_
_entity_poly.entity_id
_entity_poly.type
_entity_poly.pdbx_seq_one_letter_code
_entity_poly.pdbx_strand_id
1 'polypeptide(L)'
;MKRFVLIPLLAALPGMSVAAELPLKRVVLSSSGLAQFTRSGTVTGGTVIDLPVRADQVDDILKSLTVFDSAGTIGAVSLPGKTPLAELFRDLPFGQQALESQSALLNALVGAEVEIEGNVSAKGRIFRIEKEQVQLPNNGGRMLKHRITLVTANGFVQAILEDVTALRFTDPQLRSQIDRALTAIAQNRAKDQRTISI
;
A
#
# COMPACT_ATOMS: atom_id res chain seq x y z
N MET A 1 26.57 63.21 -0.25
CA MET A 1 25.87 62.41 0.75
C MET A 1 24.74 61.67 0.04
N LYS A 2 24.95 60.36 -0.31
CA LYS A 2 23.94 59.51 -1.00
C LYS A 2 23.18 58.72 0.08
N ARG A 3 21.88 58.98 0.21
CA ARG A 3 20.99 58.23 1.10
C ARG A 3 20.52 56.94 0.40
N PHE A 4 20.92 55.78 0.88
CA PHE A 4 20.37 54.46 0.50
C PHE A 4 19.06 54.28 1.26
N VAL A 5 17.97 54.12 0.52
CA VAL A 5 16.67 53.67 1.06
C VAL A 5 16.62 52.19 0.96
N LEU A 6 16.64 51.51 2.11
CA LEU A 6 16.48 50.05 2.23
C LEU A 6 14.97 49.73 2.23
N ILE A 7 14.47 49.12 1.17
CA ILE A 7 13.08 48.64 1.12
C ILE A 7 13.08 47.22 1.67
N PRO A 8 12.33 46.92 2.75
CA PRO A 8 12.21 45.54 3.22
C PRO A 8 11.32 44.75 2.27
N LEU A 9 11.88 43.70 1.65
CA LEU A 9 11.16 42.69 0.88
C LEU A 9 10.36 41.79 1.85
N LEU A 10 9.06 42.06 1.96
CA LEU A 10 8.14 41.20 2.74
C LEU A 10 7.92 39.89 2.00
N ALA A 11 8.60 38.80 2.40
CA ALA A 11 8.41 37.48 1.87
C ALA A 11 7.05 36.97 2.34
N ALA A 12 6.09 36.84 1.42
CA ALA A 12 4.83 36.15 1.66
C ALA A 12 5.12 34.63 1.77
N LEU A 13 5.01 34.07 2.97
CA LEU A 13 5.05 32.64 3.20
C LEU A 13 3.79 32.03 2.62
N PRO A 14 3.88 30.95 1.79
CA PRO A 14 2.71 30.21 1.34
C PRO A 14 2.03 29.62 2.57
N GLY A 15 0.74 29.96 2.77
CA GLY A 15 -0.08 29.40 3.84
C GLY A 15 -0.16 27.87 3.69
N MET A 16 0.35 27.14 4.67
CA MET A 16 0.11 25.71 4.80
C MET A 16 -1.37 25.50 5.07
N SER A 17 -2.08 24.83 4.15
CA SER A 17 -3.44 24.34 4.38
C SER A 17 -3.40 23.30 5.49
N VAL A 18 -3.98 23.62 6.63
CA VAL A 18 -4.10 22.68 7.76
C VAL A 18 -5.42 21.93 7.58
N ALA A 19 -5.37 20.61 7.52
CA ALA A 19 -6.56 19.79 7.55
C ALA A 19 -7.22 19.93 8.93
N ALA A 20 -8.51 20.27 8.96
CA ALA A 20 -9.29 20.40 10.17
C ALA A 20 -10.36 19.32 10.28
N GLU A 21 -10.53 18.76 11.45
CA GLU A 21 -11.63 17.86 11.76
C GLU A 21 -12.71 18.61 12.54
N LEU A 22 -13.95 18.60 12.03
CA LEU A 22 -15.07 19.21 12.70
C LEU A 22 -15.61 18.32 13.83
N PRO A 23 -15.78 18.84 15.05
CA PRO A 23 -16.34 18.08 16.15
C PRO A 23 -17.79 17.68 15.90
N LEU A 24 -18.14 16.46 16.32
CA LEU A 24 -19.50 15.96 16.29
C LEU A 24 -20.35 16.72 17.34
N LYS A 25 -21.41 17.38 16.88
CA LYS A 25 -22.30 18.21 17.74
C LYS A 25 -23.62 17.53 18.03
N ARG A 26 -24.15 16.77 17.08
CA ARG A 26 -25.48 16.15 17.22
C ARG A 26 -25.53 14.83 16.48
N VAL A 27 -26.22 13.85 17.09
CA VAL A 27 -26.61 12.59 16.47
C VAL A 27 -28.11 12.45 16.63
N VAL A 28 -28.81 12.18 15.53
CA VAL A 28 -30.26 11.88 15.54
C VAL A 28 -30.43 10.47 14.99
N LEU A 29 -31.05 9.61 15.77
CA LEU A 29 -31.39 8.24 15.37
C LEU A 29 -32.89 8.19 15.02
N SER A 30 -33.18 7.62 13.87
CA SER A 30 -34.55 7.37 13.42
C SER A 30 -34.96 5.93 13.72
N SER A 31 -36.22 5.70 14.02
CA SER A 31 -36.81 4.37 14.17
C SER A 31 -36.74 3.52 12.89
N SER A 32 -36.53 4.17 11.74
CA SER A 32 -36.31 3.49 10.45
C SER A 32 -34.88 2.98 10.24
N GLY A 33 -33.99 3.06 11.26
CA GLY A 33 -32.61 2.60 11.17
C GLY A 33 -31.64 3.59 10.55
N LEU A 34 -32.06 4.84 10.31
CA LEU A 34 -31.17 5.90 9.83
C LEU A 34 -30.58 6.70 10.97
N ALA A 35 -29.32 7.12 10.80
CA ALA A 35 -28.63 8.00 11.72
C ALA A 35 -28.14 9.25 11.00
N GLN A 36 -28.46 10.44 11.54
CA GLN A 36 -27.94 11.72 11.06
C GLN A 36 -26.87 12.24 12.01
N PHE A 37 -25.71 12.57 11.47
CA PHE A 37 -24.57 13.14 12.20
C PHE A 37 -24.37 14.59 11.77
N THR A 38 -24.40 15.52 12.73
CA THR A 38 -24.12 16.94 12.48
C THR A 38 -22.78 17.30 13.11
N ARG A 39 -21.86 17.77 12.28
CA ARG A 39 -20.55 18.30 12.70
C ARG A 39 -20.54 19.80 12.43
N SER A 40 -19.99 20.59 13.32
CA SER A 40 -19.87 22.04 13.09
C SER A 40 -18.67 22.60 13.85
N GLY A 41 -18.06 23.62 13.28
CA GLY A 41 -16.93 24.33 13.83
C GLY A 41 -16.66 25.60 13.04
N THR A 42 -15.73 26.41 13.52
CA THR A 42 -15.27 27.61 12.82
C THR A 42 -13.94 27.30 12.14
N VAL A 43 -13.85 27.63 10.88
CA VAL A 43 -12.62 27.52 10.07
C VAL A 43 -12.23 28.90 9.55
N THR A 44 -10.96 29.11 9.23
CA THR A 44 -10.46 30.39 8.73
C THR A 44 -9.63 30.18 7.47
N GLY A 45 -9.85 31.02 6.46
CA GLY A 45 -9.15 30.93 5.17
C GLY A 45 -9.54 29.69 4.37
N GLY A 46 -8.69 29.27 3.43
CA GLY A 46 -8.89 28.04 2.64
C GLY A 46 -8.50 26.82 3.46
N THR A 47 -9.43 26.29 4.24
CA THR A 47 -9.21 25.12 5.10
C THR A 47 -9.80 23.88 4.45
N VAL A 48 -9.06 22.77 4.42
CA VAL A 48 -9.57 21.46 4.02
C VAL A 48 -10.15 20.77 5.24
N ILE A 49 -11.38 20.27 5.14
CA ILE A 49 -12.06 19.53 6.21
C ILE A 49 -12.01 18.04 5.87
N ASP A 50 -11.42 17.26 6.75
CA ASP A 50 -11.33 15.83 6.61
C ASP A 50 -12.43 15.13 7.42
N LEU A 51 -13.24 14.33 6.72
CA LEU A 51 -14.30 13.53 7.30
C LEU A 51 -13.94 12.04 7.20
N PRO A 52 -13.52 11.40 8.31
CA PRO A 52 -13.29 9.96 8.32
C PRO A 52 -14.61 9.21 8.24
N VAL A 53 -14.72 8.29 7.28
CA VAL A 53 -15.92 7.50 7.02
C VAL A 53 -15.55 6.03 6.84
N ARG A 54 -16.49 5.11 7.13
CA ARG A 54 -16.28 3.69 6.84
C ARG A 54 -16.44 3.43 5.34
N ALA A 55 -15.65 2.51 4.82
CA ALA A 55 -15.65 2.20 3.40
C ALA A 55 -17.01 1.68 2.88
N ASP A 56 -17.73 0.92 3.73
CA ASP A 56 -19.07 0.40 3.44
C ASP A 56 -20.17 1.47 3.47
N GLN A 57 -19.91 2.65 4.05
CA GLN A 57 -20.87 3.76 4.18
C GLN A 57 -20.60 4.91 3.20
N VAL A 58 -19.55 4.82 2.40
CA VAL A 58 -19.12 5.92 1.52
C VAL A 58 -20.23 6.34 0.55
N ASP A 59 -20.90 5.39 -0.10
CA ASP A 59 -21.95 5.69 -1.08
C ASP A 59 -23.15 6.39 -0.44
N ASP A 60 -23.54 5.96 0.75
CA ASP A 60 -24.66 6.55 1.48
C ASP A 60 -24.32 7.96 1.98
N ILE A 61 -23.09 8.14 2.46
CA ILE A 61 -22.61 9.46 2.90
C ILE A 61 -22.50 10.41 1.72
N LEU A 62 -21.93 10.02 0.58
CA LEU A 62 -21.82 10.89 -0.58
C LEU A 62 -23.18 11.32 -1.14
N LYS A 63 -24.19 10.43 -1.05
CA LYS A 63 -25.58 10.76 -1.46
C LYS A 63 -26.30 11.66 -0.48
N SER A 64 -25.93 11.63 0.79
CA SER A 64 -26.63 12.35 1.88
C SER A 64 -25.81 13.51 2.47
N LEU A 65 -24.54 13.66 2.10
CA LEU A 65 -23.67 14.72 2.59
C LEU A 65 -24.20 16.09 2.18
N THR A 66 -24.43 16.92 3.18
CA THR A 66 -24.79 18.32 2.99
C THR A 66 -23.82 19.20 3.75
N VAL A 67 -23.22 20.16 3.07
CA VAL A 67 -22.25 21.10 3.64
C VAL A 67 -22.84 22.50 3.61
N PHE A 68 -22.70 23.23 4.70
CA PHE A 68 -23.12 24.62 4.79
C PHE A 68 -21.97 25.48 5.31
N ASP A 69 -21.71 26.59 4.66
CA ASP A 69 -20.89 27.66 5.15
C ASP A 69 -21.68 28.96 5.08
N SER A 70 -21.75 29.68 6.20
CA SER A 70 -22.53 30.94 6.29
C SER A 70 -21.75 32.17 5.83
N ALA A 71 -20.43 32.07 5.70
CA ALA A 71 -19.56 33.21 5.44
C ALA A 71 -18.60 33.00 4.27
N GLY A 72 -18.41 31.78 3.83
CA GLY A 72 -17.45 31.40 2.79
C GLY A 72 -18.09 30.72 1.59
N THR A 73 -17.24 30.08 0.79
CA THR A 73 -17.64 29.26 -0.34
C THR A 73 -17.16 27.83 -0.13
N ILE A 74 -18.01 26.88 -0.48
CA ILE A 74 -17.67 25.45 -0.40
C ILE A 74 -16.92 25.05 -1.67
N GLY A 75 -15.77 24.44 -1.52
CA GLY A 75 -14.96 23.91 -2.60
C GLY A 75 -15.46 22.57 -3.14
N ALA A 76 -14.60 21.86 -3.84
CA ALA A 76 -14.90 20.54 -4.35
C ALA A 76 -14.83 19.50 -3.23
N VAL A 77 -15.84 18.62 -3.15
CA VAL A 77 -15.77 17.43 -2.29
C VAL A 77 -14.96 16.36 -3.01
N SER A 78 -13.87 15.92 -2.40
CA SER A 78 -12.98 14.90 -2.95
C SER A 78 -12.95 13.66 -2.06
N LEU A 79 -13.10 12.51 -2.70
CA LEU A 79 -12.84 11.21 -2.09
C LEU A 79 -11.70 10.56 -2.86
N PRO A 80 -10.48 10.51 -2.29
CA PRO A 80 -9.40 9.80 -2.95
C PRO A 80 -9.77 8.33 -3.12
N GLY A 81 -9.94 7.91 -4.38
CA GLY A 81 -10.18 6.52 -4.73
C GLY A 81 -8.97 5.67 -4.32
N LYS A 82 -9.20 4.48 -3.76
CA LYS A 82 -8.14 3.48 -3.77
C LYS A 82 -8.02 2.98 -5.20
N THR A 83 -6.82 2.95 -5.74
CA THR A 83 -6.55 2.16 -6.94
C THR A 83 -6.95 0.72 -6.61
N PRO A 84 -7.89 0.11 -7.33
CA PRO A 84 -8.25 -1.28 -7.07
C PRO A 84 -6.99 -2.15 -7.12
N LEU A 85 -6.84 -3.10 -6.18
CA LEU A 85 -5.68 -4.00 -6.20
C LEU A 85 -5.51 -4.66 -7.57
N ALA A 86 -6.62 -5.00 -8.23
CA ALA A 86 -6.60 -5.57 -9.58
C ALA A 86 -5.91 -4.68 -10.63
N GLU A 87 -6.05 -3.36 -10.52
CA GLU A 87 -5.34 -2.42 -11.41
C GLU A 87 -3.85 -2.35 -11.11
N LEU A 88 -3.48 -2.35 -9.83
CA LEU A 88 -2.08 -2.37 -9.43
C LEU A 88 -1.36 -3.61 -9.96
N PHE A 89 -2.00 -4.78 -9.87
CA PHE A 89 -1.40 -6.04 -10.33
C PHE A 89 -1.42 -6.23 -11.85
N ARG A 90 -2.17 -5.40 -12.60
CA ARG A 90 -2.21 -5.49 -14.07
C ARG A 90 -0.85 -5.28 -14.72
N ASP A 91 -0.08 -4.35 -14.17
CA ASP A 91 1.23 -3.94 -14.72
C ASP A 91 2.42 -4.65 -14.04
N LEU A 92 2.15 -5.60 -13.14
CA LEU A 92 3.18 -6.37 -12.47
C LEU A 92 3.42 -7.71 -13.18
N PRO A 93 4.65 -8.24 -13.17
CA PRO A 93 4.96 -9.55 -13.75
C PRO A 93 4.40 -10.73 -12.93
N PHE A 94 3.62 -10.46 -11.88
CA PHE A 94 3.02 -11.44 -11.00
C PHE A 94 1.65 -10.95 -10.49
N GLY A 95 0.75 -11.89 -10.18
CA GLY A 95 -0.57 -11.59 -9.58
C GLY A 95 -0.52 -11.58 -8.04
N GLN A 96 -1.62 -11.14 -7.43
CA GLN A 96 -1.76 -11.10 -5.97
C GLN A 96 -1.51 -12.47 -5.30
N GLN A 97 -1.94 -13.56 -5.93
CA GLN A 97 -1.76 -14.93 -5.44
C GLN A 97 -0.28 -15.32 -5.29
N ALA A 98 0.60 -14.73 -6.11
CA ALA A 98 2.04 -14.97 -6.00
C ALA A 98 2.62 -14.51 -4.66
N LEU A 99 2.00 -13.55 -3.98
CA LEU A 99 2.45 -13.05 -2.68
C LEU A 99 1.93 -13.86 -1.47
N GLU A 100 1.23 -14.96 -1.70
CA GLU A 100 0.75 -15.84 -0.63
C GLU A 100 1.89 -16.67 0.00
N SER A 101 2.92 -16.99 -0.78
CA SER A 101 4.10 -17.70 -0.30
C SER A 101 5.36 -17.36 -1.10
N GLN A 102 6.52 -17.58 -0.49
CA GLN A 102 7.80 -17.41 -1.17
C GLN A 102 7.90 -18.29 -2.42
N SER A 103 7.49 -19.54 -2.34
CA SER A 103 7.52 -20.47 -3.47
C SER A 103 6.57 -20.05 -4.59
N ALA A 104 5.39 -19.49 -4.27
CA ALA A 104 4.45 -18.96 -5.25
C ALA A 104 5.03 -17.74 -5.99
N LEU A 105 5.67 -16.82 -5.27
CA LEU A 105 6.31 -15.66 -5.86
C LEU A 105 7.45 -16.06 -6.81
N LEU A 106 8.31 -16.97 -6.37
CA LEU A 106 9.43 -17.43 -7.19
C LEU A 106 8.97 -18.21 -8.43
N ASN A 107 7.86 -18.98 -8.33
CA ASN A 107 7.24 -19.63 -9.50
C ASN A 107 6.66 -18.62 -10.50
N ALA A 108 6.07 -17.53 -10.02
CA ALA A 108 5.57 -16.46 -10.89
C ALA A 108 6.71 -15.67 -11.57
N LEU A 109 7.90 -15.69 -10.97
CA LEU A 109 9.08 -14.94 -11.44
C LEU A 109 10.17 -15.85 -12.03
N VAL A 110 9.79 -16.99 -12.64
CA VAL A 110 10.71 -17.83 -13.41
C VAL A 110 11.40 -16.98 -14.48
N GLY A 111 12.73 -17.10 -14.60
CA GLY A 111 13.56 -16.28 -15.48
C GLY A 111 14.17 -15.04 -14.81
N ALA A 112 13.66 -14.60 -13.65
CA ALA A 112 14.28 -13.52 -12.90
C ALA A 112 15.63 -13.94 -12.34
N GLU A 113 16.59 -13.00 -12.28
CA GLU A 113 17.91 -13.24 -11.72
C GLU A 113 17.87 -13.00 -10.20
N VAL A 114 18.35 -13.99 -9.47
CA VAL A 114 18.43 -13.97 -8.01
C VAL A 114 19.81 -14.34 -7.51
N GLU A 115 20.12 -13.89 -6.32
CA GLU A 115 21.26 -14.32 -5.52
C GLU A 115 20.73 -14.99 -4.25
N ILE A 116 21.19 -16.20 -3.98
CA ILE A 116 20.83 -16.96 -2.79
C ILE A 116 22.04 -17.17 -1.91
N GLU A 117 21.83 -17.12 -0.60
CA GLU A 117 22.84 -17.40 0.44
C GLU A 117 22.24 -18.42 1.41
N GLY A 118 23.06 -19.35 1.90
CA GLY A 118 22.67 -20.40 2.84
C GLY A 118 23.62 -21.59 2.76
N ASN A 119 23.10 -22.80 2.86
CA ASN A 119 23.91 -24.02 2.67
C ASN A 119 24.52 -24.09 1.26
N VAL A 120 23.85 -23.47 0.30
CA VAL A 120 24.33 -23.25 -1.07
C VAL A 120 24.22 -21.77 -1.37
N SER A 121 25.33 -21.16 -1.81
CA SER A 121 25.34 -19.79 -2.29
C SER A 121 25.52 -19.79 -3.81
N ALA A 122 24.59 -19.11 -4.52
CA ALA A 122 24.62 -19.04 -5.97
C ALA A 122 23.93 -17.78 -6.49
N LYS A 123 24.39 -17.31 -7.65
CA LYS A 123 23.72 -16.27 -8.43
C LYS A 123 23.33 -16.83 -9.78
N GLY A 124 22.05 -16.67 -10.16
CA GLY A 124 21.56 -17.21 -11.41
C GLY A 124 20.08 -16.88 -11.63
N ARG A 125 19.56 -17.36 -12.75
CA ARG A 125 18.13 -17.19 -13.09
C ARG A 125 17.31 -18.34 -12.57
N ILE A 126 16.16 -18.03 -12.03
CA ILE A 126 15.18 -19.03 -11.59
C ILE A 126 14.73 -19.86 -12.78
N PHE A 127 15.00 -21.16 -12.75
CA PHE A 127 14.53 -22.09 -13.75
C PHE A 127 13.18 -22.72 -13.33
N ARG A 128 13.12 -23.21 -12.09
CA ARG A 128 11.97 -23.94 -11.57
C ARG A 128 11.97 -23.99 -10.04
N ILE A 129 10.75 -24.04 -9.47
CA ILE A 129 10.53 -24.40 -8.06
C ILE A 129 9.70 -25.68 -8.03
N GLU A 130 10.20 -26.73 -7.40
CA GLU A 130 9.54 -28.03 -7.31
C GLU A 130 9.25 -28.38 -5.85
N LYS A 131 8.10 -29.03 -5.62
CA LYS A 131 7.78 -29.60 -4.31
C LYS A 131 8.46 -30.95 -4.18
N GLU A 132 9.19 -31.17 -3.09
CA GLU A 132 9.88 -32.41 -2.79
C GLU A 132 9.48 -32.94 -1.42
N GLN A 133 9.24 -34.24 -1.33
CA GLN A 133 9.04 -34.92 -0.06
C GLN A 133 10.39 -35.39 0.48
N VAL A 134 10.82 -34.81 1.59
CA VAL A 134 12.06 -35.20 2.27
C VAL A 134 11.72 -36.03 3.49
N GLN A 135 12.39 -37.19 3.63
CA GLN A 135 12.28 -38.04 4.80
C GLN A 135 13.02 -37.38 5.97
N LEU A 136 12.33 -37.23 7.09
CA LEU A 136 12.98 -36.74 8.32
C LEU A 136 13.88 -37.82 8.95
N PRO A 137 15.00 -37.43 9.60
CA PRO A 137 15.83 -38.38 10.35
C PRO A 137 15.01 -39.12 11.41
N ASN A 138 15.47 -40.32 11.79
CA ASN A 138 14.88 -41.13 12.86
C ASN A 138 13.42 -41.56 12.65
N ASN A 139 13.03 -41.90 11.42
CA ASN A 139 11.64 -42.28 11.07
C ASN A 139 10.58 -41.21 11.41
N GLY A 140 11.00 -39.96 11.49
CA GLY A 140 10.15 -38.80 11.88
C GLY A 140 9.09 -38.39 10.88
N GLY A 141 8.80 -39.21 9.86
CA GLY A 141 7.79 -38.92 8.83
C GLY A 141 8.36 -38.22 7.61
N ARG A 142 7.49 -37.71 6.74
CA ARG A 142 7.85 -36.98 5.53
C ARG A 142 7.47 -35.51 5.68
N MET A 143 8.36 -34.62 5.26
CA MET A 143 8.11 -33.19 5.20
C MET A 143 8.18 -32.71 3.76
N LEU A 144 7.26 -31.80 3.38
CA LEU A 144 7.26 -31.15 2.10
C LEU A 144 8.25 -29.98 2.13
N LYS A 145 9.25 -30.00 1.27
CA LYS A 145 10.18 -28.88 1.04
C LYS A 145 10.08 -28.41 -0.40
N HIS A 146 10.62 -27.23 -0.68
CA HIS A 146 10.67 -26.68 -2.02
C HIS A 146 12.12 -26.64 -2.50
N ARG A 147 12.36 -27.24 -3.66
CA ARG A 147 13.66 -27.20 -4.34
C ARG A 147 13.64 -26.08 -5.36
N ILE A 148 14.54 -25.13 -5.23
CA ILE A 148 14.82 -24.12 -6.25
C ILE A 148 15.94 -24.59 -7.15
N THR A 149 15.75 -24.48 -8.46
CA THR A 149 16.78 -24.71 -9.48
C THR A 149 17.11 -23.40 -10.15
N LEU A 150 18.38 -23.03 -10.14
CA LEU A 150 18.92 -21.85 -10.79
C LEU A 150 19.78 -22.24 -11.99
N VAL A 151 19.66 -21.47 -13.08
CA VAL A 151 20.62 -21.52 -14.20
C VAL A 151 21.70 -20.49 -13.93
N THR A 152 22.93 -20.95 -13.76
CA THR A 152 24.12 -20.12 -13.52
C THR A 152 25.06 -20.19 -14.73
N ALA A 153 26.11 -19.39 -14.73
CA ALA A 153 27.15 -19.46 -15.77
C ALA A 153 27.83 -20.83 -15.86
N ASN A 154 27.86 -21.59 -14.74
CA ASN A 154 28.50 -22.90 -14.63
C ASN A 154 27.52 -24.08 -14.72
N GLY A 155 26.26 -23.85 -15.13
CA GLY A 155 25.23 -24.87 -15.22
C GLY A 155 24.14 -24.71 -14.17
N PHE A 156 23.44 -25.81 -13.87
CA PHE A 156 22.35 -25.82 -12.92
C PHE A 156 22.83 -25.95 -11.48
N VAL A 157 22.33 -25.09 -10.61
CA VAL A 157 22.52 -25.18 -9.16
C VAL A 157 21.17 -25.40 -8.50
N GLN A 158 21.11 -26.35 -7.57
CA GLN A 158 19.90 -26.68 -6.82
C GLN A 158 20.11 -26.39 -5.34
N ALA A 159 19.10 -25.83 -4.70
CA ALA A 159 19.07 -25.60 -3.26
C ALA A 159 17.67 -25.90 -2.70
N ILE A 160 17.61 -26.24 -1.43
CA ILE A 160 16.34 -26.34 -0.72
C ILE A 160 15.97 -24.94 -0.23
N LEU A 161 14.80 -24.45 -0.60
CA LEU A 161 14.37 -23.06 -0.36
C LEU A 161 14.27 -22.75 1.14
N GLU A 162 13.86 -23.73 1.95
CA GLU A 162 13.77 -23.62 3.41
C GLU A 162 15.15 -23.53 4.10
N ASP A 163 16.19 -23.93 3.42
CA ASP A 163 17.58 -23.88 3.93
C ASP A 163 18.34 -22.62 3.41
N VAL A 164 17.67 -21.79 2.58
CA VAL A 164 18.19 -20.50 2.11
C VAL A 164 17.98 -19.44 3.19
N THR A 165 19.05 -18.80 3.63
CA THR A 165 19.03 -17.77 4.66
C THR A 165 18.74 -16.38 4.11
N ALA A 166 19.15 -16.10 2.87
CA ALA A 166 18.86 -14.86 2.16
C ALA A 166 18.60 -15.14 0.67
N LEU A 167 17.59 -14.48 0.11
CA LEU A 167 17.31 -14.47 -1.31
C LEU A 167 17.09 -13.03 -1.75
N ARG A 168 17.80 -12.59 -2.76
CA ARG A 168 17.72 -11.23 -3.30
C ARG A 168 17.49 -11.28 -4.79
N PHE A 169 16.50 -10.54 -5.27
CA PHE A 169 16.38 -10.25 -6.70
C PHE A 169 17.44 -9.22 -7.07
N THR A 170 18.21 -9.49 -8.13
CA THR A 170 19.28 -8.58 -8.57
C THR A 170 18.73 -7.36 -9.28
N ASP A 171 17.57 -7.48 -9.94
CA ASP A 171 16.88 -6.38 -10.62
C ASP A 171 16.25 -5.40 -9.62
N PRO A 172 16.71 -4.12 -9.58
CA PRO A 172 16.15 -3.11 -8.70
C PRO A 172 14.69 -2.76 -9.02
N GLN A 173 14.31 -2.86 -10.29
CA GLN A 173 12.97 -2.54 -10.75
C GLN A 173 11.97 -3.57 -10.23
N LEU A 174 12.31 -4.85 -10.33
CA LEU A 174 11.50 -5.95 -9.79
C LEU A 174 11.36 -5.83 -8.27
N ARG A 175 12.43 -5.50 -7.54
CA ARG A 175 12.35 -5.26 -6.09
C ARG A 175 11.39 -4.14 -5.73
N SER A 176 11.46 -3.02 -6.45
CA SER A 176 10.54 -1.90 -6.26
C SER A 176 9.08 -2.27 -6.56
N GLN A 177 8.84 -3.12 -7.56
CA GLN A 177 7.51 -3.63 -7.88
C GLN A 177 6.94 -4.51 -6.77
N ILE A 178 7.74 -5.41 -6.22
CA ILE A 178 7.34 -6.27 -5.09
C ILE A 178 7.03 -5.41 -3.86
N ASP A 179 7.88 -4.44 -3.53
CA ASP A 179 7.68 -3.55 -2.38
C ASP A 179 6.39 -2.73 -2.50
N ARG A 180 6.13 -2.16 -3.69
CA ARG A 180 4.87 -1.43 -3.95
C ARG A 180 3.64 -2.33 -3.81
N ALA A 181 3.72 -3.57 -4.30
CA ALA A 181 2.62 -4.52 -4.18
C ALA A 181 2.34 -4.89 -2.71
N LEU A 182 3.38 -5.17 -1.92
CA LEU A 182 3.26 -5.46 -0.50
C LEU A 182 2.70 -4.27 0.28
N THR A 183 3.18 -3.06 -0.01
CA THR A 183 2.68 -1.82 0.59
C THR A 183 1.19 -1.61 0.30
N ALA A 184 0.77 -1.82 -0.94
CA ALA A 184 -0.63 -1.68 -1.33
C ALA A 184 -1.54 -2.73 -0.67
N ILE A 185 -1.08 -3.98 -0.53
CA ILE A 185 -1.81 -5.02 0.21
C ILE A 185 -1.94 -4.63 1.68
N ALA A 186 -0.86 -4.17 2.31
CA ALA A 186 -0.87 -3.73 3.71
C ALA A 186 -1.85 -2.57 3.92
N GLN A 187 -1.84 -1.56 3.05
CA GLN A 187 -2.76 -0.44 3.08
C GLN A 187 -4.22 -0.85 2.85
N ASN A 188 -4.46 -1.84 1.99
CA ASN A 188 -5.81 -2.36 1.76
C ASN A 188 -6.36 -3.14 2.96
N ARG A 189 -5.49 -3.88 3.67
CA ARG A 189 -5.88 -4.61 4.90
C ARG A 189 -6.12 -3.67 6.08
N ALA A 190 -5.39 -2.56 6.15
CA ALA A 190 -5.38 -1.68 7.32
C ALA A 190 -6.56 -0.71 7.42
N LYS A 191 -7.42 -0.56 6.40
CA LYS A 191 -8.42 0.51 6.40
C LYS A 191 -9.78 0.11 5.86
N ASP A 192 -10.68 -0.19 6.78
CA ASP A 192 -12.13 -0.01 6.60
C ASP A 192 -12.55 1.48 6.66
N GLN A 193 -11.59 2.40 6.86
CA GLN A 193 -11.85 3.84 6.94
C GLN A 193 -11.36 4.57 5.69
N ARG A 194 -12.18 5.49 5.21
CA ARG A 194 -11.91 6.43 4.12
C ARG A 194 -11.98 7.86 4.66
N THR A 195 -11.32 8.78 4.00
CA THR A 195 -11.43 10.21 4.34
C THR A 195 -12.03 10.95 3.17
N ILE A 196 -13.13 11.65 3.40
CA ILE A 196 -13.73 12.61 2.45
C ILE A 196 -13.14 13.97 2.80
N SER A 197 -12.54 14.64 1.82
CA SER A 197 -12.00 15.99 1.98
C SER A 197 -12.90 17.00 1.28
N ILE A 198 -13.22 18.09 1.96
CA ILE A 198 -14.16 19.14 1.56
C ILE A 198 -13.45 20.47 1.51
#